data_becdda021625acb32c39a9e709f86939
#
_entry.id   becdda021625acb32c39a9e709f86939
#
_cell.length_a   1.000
_cell.length_b   1.000
_cell.length_c   1.000
_cell.angle_alpha   90.00
_cell.angle_beta   90.00
_cell.angle_gamma   90.00
#
_symmetry.space_group_name_H-M   'P 1'
#
loop_
_entity.id
_entity.type
_entity.pdbx_description
1 polymer ?
#
loop_
_entity_poly.entity_id
_entity_poly.type
_entity_poly.pdbx_seq_one_letter_code
_entity_poly.pdbx_strand_id
1 'polypeptide(L)'
;MPRPKTILWVDDEIESLSAHVLFLEEHGYRVEQAAHGDDAIALLQRQPYGVILLDEQLPGRRGLELVAEVRSIDPAVPVVMVTKSEESGTMHEAIGIQLNDYLVKPVNPRQVLTVVTRLLEGDQIRQQRLARDFVGRFRELEQQRRSQLGWREWVDLTVEVAQWEARLGESEEQGLQEALHGFQVSVHDDFARFIESHYPRWLANPRGDRPPLSVDVCGEFLTPLLETHGKALFVVVDCLRLDQWELLKPHVGSLFDIEESYYYSILPSATPFARNAIFSGLLPLEIKAKHPEWWGDRDDESLNAHEEELLTEQLHELVGDAVPVRYEKVATLAEGEALQRRIPGHLSQPGVTALVFNFVDQLTHGRAENAILFEVARNSGALRSVTRTWFEDSALLRALKEAERRRVPVLLTTDHGSIHCHTPATVYAKRDTTANLRYKFGEDLRAQKPSTAVRVEDLRAW
;
A
#
# COMPACT_ATOMS: atom_id res chain seq x y z
N MET A 1 14.66 5.16 18.87
CA MET A 1 14.97 6.16 19.93
C MET A 1 15.39 7.45 19.26
N PRO A 2 14.95 8.63 19.74
CA PRO A 2 15.38 9.90 19.17
C PRO A 2 16.93 10.02 19.25
N ARG A 3 17.54 10.56 18.21
CA ARG A 3 18.99 10.76 18.16
C ARG A 3 19.44 11.83 19.16
N PRO A 4 20.64 11.72 19.73
CA PRO A 4 21.15 12.74 20.64
C PRO A 4 21.30 14.08 19.89
N LYS A 5 21.02 15.20 20.58
CA LYS A 5 21.25 16.54 20.03
C LYS A 5 22.73 16.96 20.11
N THR A 6 23.63 15.98 19.95
CA THR A 6 25.08 16.19 19.99
C THR A 6 25.65 16.03 18.59
N ILE A 7 26.34 17.06 18.13
CA ILE A 7 26.99 17.15 16.81
C ILE A 7 28.48 16.88 17.03
N LEU A 8 29.07 16.00 16.22
CA LEU A 8 30.53 15.90 16.09
C LEU A 8 30.94 16.70 14.87
N TRP A 9 31.72 17.79 15.07
CA TRP A 9 32.24 18.60 13.98
C TRP A 9 33.74 18.35 13.83
N VAL A 10 34.11 17.80 12.69
CA VAL A 10 35.50 17.41 12.35
C VAL A 10 35.99 18.34 11.25
N ASP A 11 36.94 19.22 11.59
CA ASP A 11 37.50 20.23 10.67
C ASP A 11 38.85 20.67 11.23
N ASP A 12 39.91 20.69 10.44
CA ASP A 12 41.25 21.10 10.90
C ASP A 12 41.34 22.60 11.22
N GLU A 13 40.42 23.41 10.67
CA GLU A 13 40.28 24.82 10.95
C GLU A 13 39.14 25.11 11.96
N ILE A 14 38.73 24.12 12.77
CA ILE A 14 37.55 24.19 13.63
C ILE A 14 37.54 25.39 14.57
N GLU A 15 38.71 25.88 15.01
CA GLU A 15 38.82 27.08 15.85
C GLU A 15 38.30 28.32 15.12
N SER A 16 38.43 28.39 13.82
CA SER A 16 37.92 29.49 12.99
C SER A 16 36.40 29.45 12.86
N LEU A 17 35.76 28.31 13.14
CA LEU A 17 34.32 28.09 13.11
C LEU A 17 33.62 28.30 14.45
N SER A 18 34.30 28.89 15.44
CA SER A 18 33.74 29.13 16.78
C SER A 18 32.42 29.89 16.78
N ALA A 19 32.19 30.82 15.84
CA ALA A 19 30.92 31.52 15.69
C ALA A 19 29.79 30.59 15.23
N HIS A 20 30.09 29.58 14.41
CA HIS A 20 29.11 28.58 13.97
C HIS A 20 28.77 27.61 15.10
N VAL A 21 29.78 27.22 15.89
CA VAL A 21 29.60 26.37 17.07
C VAL A 21 28.67 27.05 18.04
N LEU A 22 29.00 28.31 18.44
CA LEU A 22 28.19 29.08 19.35
C LEU A 22 26.75 29.26 18.85
N PHE A 23 26.57 29.51 17.54
CA PHE A 23 25.25 29.65 16.94
C PHE A 23 24.42 28.35 17.04
N LEU A 24 25.03 27.18 16.85
CA LEU A 24 24.35 25.88 17.02
C LEU A 24 24.02 25.63 18.53
N GLU A 25 24.91 25.98 19.44
CA GLU A 25 24.70 25.83 20.87
C GLU A 25 23.57 26.73 21.38
N GLU A 26 23.45 27.97 20.89
CA GLU A 26 22.32 28.88 21.17
C GLU A 26 20.97 28.27 20.68
N HIS A 27 21.00 27.37 19.69
CA HIS A 27 19.80 26.66 19.19
C HIS A 27 19.57 25.30 19.86
N GLY A 28 20.30 25.00 20.96
CA GLY A 28 20.05 23.83 21.80
C GLY A 28 20.77 22.57 21.38
N TYR A 29 21.75 22.65 20.45
CA TYR A 29 22.65 21.56 20.13
C TYR A 29 23.91 21.59 20.96
N ARG A 30 24.50 20.45 21.24
CA ARG A 30 25.84 20.35 21.81
C ARG A 30 26.83 20.03 20.67
N VAL A 31 27.91 20.78 20.55
CA VAL A 31 28.90 20.56 19.52
C VAL A 31 30.20 20.08 20.16
N GLU A 32 30.64 18.87 19.79
CA GLU A 32 31.96 18.38 20.08
C GLU A 32 32.84 18.54 18.85
N GLN A 33 34.06 19.04 19.08
CA GLN A 33 34.97 19.47 18.04
C GLN A 33 36.16 18.51 17.96
N ALA A 34 36.57 18.15 16.73
CA ALA A 34 37.77 17.37 16.45
C ALA A 34 38.54 18.03 15.33
N ALA A 35 39.83 18.25 15.51
CA ALA A 35 40.69 18.80 14.47
C ALA A 35 41.30 17.68 13.54
N HIS A 36 41.25 16.43 14.00
CA HIS A 36 41.82 15.29 13.28
C HIS A 36 40.86 14.13 13.22
N GLY A 37 40.98 13.31 12.14
CA GLY A 37 40.12 12.15 11.95
C GLY A 37 40.25 11.08 13.05
N ASP A 38 41.46 10.87 13.58
CA ASP A 38 41.69 9.90 14.66
C ASP A 38 41.02 10.30 15.97
N ASP A 39 41.02 11.62 16.30
CA ASP A 39 40.28 12.14 17.42
C ASP A 39 38.76 11.97 17.28
N ALA A 40 38.26 12.17 16.06
CA ALA A 40 36.85 11.96 15.75
C ALA A 40 36.43 10.49 15.94
N ILE A 41 37.24 9.53 15.49
CA ILE A 41 37.01 8.10 15.72
C ILE A 41 37.04 7.76 17.19
N ALA A 42 38.01 8.28 17.94
CA ALA A 42 38.11 8.07 19.39
C ALA A 42 36.89 8.60 20.15
N LEU A 43 36.34 9.75 19.73
CA LEU A 43 35.13 10.33 20.30
C LEU A 43 33.90 9.47 19.95
N LEU A 44 33.78 9.03 18.69
CA LEU A 44 32.65 8.22 18.23
C LEU A 44 32.58 6.84 18.93
N GLN A 45 33.74 6.27 19.29
CA GLN A 45 33.81 5.03 20.08
C GLN A 45 33.38 5.20 21.54
N ARG A 46 33.39 6.44 22.08
CA ARG A 46 33.05 6.71 23.48
C ARG A 46 31.55 6.98 23.68
N GLN A 47 30.91 7.67 22.75
CA GLN A 47 29.50 8.04 22.85
C GLN A 47 28.85 8.17 21.46
N PRO A 48 27.51 7.98 21.35
CA PRO A 48 26.78 8.19 20.11
C PRO A 48 26.61 9.69 19.82
N TYR A 49 26.66 10.03 18.53
CA TYR A 49 26.36 11.37 18.01
C TYR A 49 25.07 11.36 17.17
N GLY A 50 24.39 12.50 17.15
CA GLY A 50 23.19 12.69 16.34
C GLY A 50 23.51 12.91 14.86
N VAL A 51 24.59 13.67 14.59
CA VAL A 51 25.09 13.96 13.23
C VAL A 51 26.59 14.24 13.30
N ILE A 52 27.29 13.90 12.23
CA ILE A 52 28.71 14.22 12.04
C ILE A 52 28.82 15.24 10.90
N LEU A 53 29.42 16.39 11.15
CA LEU A 53 29.85 17.35 10.14
C LEU A 53 31.33 17.08 9.88
N LEU A 54 31.71 16.74 8.67
CA LEU A 54 33.04 16.21 8.33
C LEU A 54 33.64 17.00 7.19
N ASP A 55 34.79 17.65 7.45
CA ASP A 55 35.56 18.25 6.36
C ASP A 55 36.07 17.17 5.40
N GLU A 56 35.99 17.47 4.12
CA GLU A 56 36.53 16.62 3.05
C GLU A 56 38.07 16.51 3.13
N GLN A 57 38.76 17.60 3.55
CA GLN A 57 40.19 17.68 3.58
C GLN A 57 40.70 17.78 5.03
N LEU A 58 41.11 16.66 5.57
CA LEU A 58 41.72 16.59 6.90
C LEU A 58 43.23 16.30 6.79
N PRO A 59 44.07 16.76 7.74
CA PRO A 59 45.47 16.42 7.77
C PRO A 59 45.72 14.91 7.81
N GLY A 60 46.43 14.40 6.83
CA GLY A 60 46.83 12.98 6.75
C GLY A 60 45.80 12.01 6.24
N ARG A 61 44.50 12.43 6.08
CA ARG A 61 43.41 11.57 5.61
C ARG A 61 42.37 12.38 4.82
N ARG A 62 41.70 11.71 3.88
CA ARG A 62 40.52 12.31 3.24
C ARG A 62 39.27 12.01 4.07
N GLY A 63 38.36 12.99 4.16
CA GLY A 63 37.09 12.80 4.86
C GLY A 63 36.28 11.59 4.36
N LEU A 64 36.33 11.30 3.06
CA LEU A 64 35.66 10.12 2.47
C LEU A 64 36.20 8.79 3.02
N GLU A 65 37.52 8.70 3.30
CA GLU A 65 38.10 7.50 3.91
C GLU A 65 37.64 7.31 5.35
N LEU A 66 37.42 8.41 6.07
CA LEU A 66 36.92 8.41 7.44
C LEU A 66 35.45 7.94 7.50
N VAL A 67 34.65 8.24 6.51
CA VAL A 67 33.25 7.78 6.46
C VAL A 67 33.15 6.25 6.53
N ALA A 68 34.03 5.52 5.89
CA ALA A 68 34.01 4.05 5.96
C ALA A 68 34.24 3.53 7.40
N GLU A 69 35.13 4.17 8.16
CA GLU A 69 35.36 3.82 9.56
C GLU A 69 34.17 4.24 10.46
N VAL A 70 33.61 5.43 10.22
CA VAL A 70 32.38 5.88 10.90
C VAL A 70 31.26 4.86 10.69
N ARG A 71 31.07 4.38 9.46
CA ARG A 71 30.05 3.37 9.12
C ARG A 71 30.29 2.01 9.78
N SER A 72 31.54 1.66 10.07
CA SER A 72 31.87 0.43 10.81
C SER A 72 31.53 0.53 12.30
N ILE A 73 31.51 1.74 12.89
CA ILE A 73 31.21 1.99 14.30
C ILE A 73 29.69 2.28 14.48
N ASP A 74 29.15 3.20 13.70
CA ASP A 74 27.72 3.53 13.67
C ASP A 74 27.22 3.61 12.21
N PRO A 75 26.64 2.52 11.70
CA PRO A 75 26.11 2.46 10.33
C PRO A 75 25.00 3.47 10.05
N ALA A 76 24.33 3.94 11.11
CA ALA A 76 23.11 4.74 10.99
C ALA A 76 23.32 6.24 11.25
N VAL A 77 24.46 6.68 11.81
CA VAL A 77 24.69 8.11 12.11
C VAL A 77 24.70 8.94 10.82
N PRO A 78 23.94 10.05 10.74
CA PRO A 78 24.03 10.94 9.60
C PRO A 78 25.41 11.58 9.49
N VAL A 79 25.95 11.56 8.26
CA VAL A 79 27.20 12.24 7.93
C VAL A 79 26.96 13.30 6.88
N VAL A 80 27.38 14.52 7.17
CA VAL A 80 27.34 15.67 6.26
C VAL A 80 28.76 16.05 5.90
N MET A 81 29.09 16.00 4.62
CA MET A 81 30.41 16.43 4.14
C MET A 81 30.45 17.94 4.00
N VAL A 82 31.53 18.55 4.46
CA VAL A 82 31.82 19.99 4.28
C VAL A 82 32.99 20.10 3.29
N THR A 83 32.77 20.72 2.13
CA THR A 83 33.75 20.71 1.00
C THR A 83 34.04 22.11 0.46
N LYS A 84 35.21 22.32 -0.13
CA LYS A 84 35.59 23.57 -0.83
C LYS A 84 35.22 23.57 -2.32
N SER A 85 34.75 22.46 -2.89
CA SER A 85 34.51 22.32 -4.33
C SER A 85 33.10 21.81 -4.64
N GLU A 86 32.49 22.39 -5.67
CA GLU A 86 31.24 21.91 -6.27
C GLU A 86 31.48 20.88 -7.40
N GLU A 87 32.72 20.45 -7.62
CA GLU A 87 33.05 19.60 -8.76
C GLU A 87 32.41 18.22 -8.72
N SER A 88 31.82 17.85 -9.84
CA SER A 88 30.94 16.69 -10.06
C SER A 88 31.55 15.29 -9.74
N GLY A 89 32.88 15.19 -9.62
CA GLY A 89 33.57 13.93 -9.28
C GLY A 89 33.30 13.49 -7.83
N THR A 90 33.37 14.42 -6.90
CA THR A 90 33.13 14.19 -5.46
C THR A 90 31.67 13.82 -5.18
N MET A 91 30.75 14.34 -5.98
CA MET A 91 29.31 14.09 -5.82
C MET A 91 28.91 12.66 -6.22
N HIS A 92 29.53 12.08 -7.25
CA HIS A 92 29.30 10.69 -7.66
C HIS A 92 29.92 9.67 -6.69
N GLU A 93 31.11 9.96 -6.14
CA GLU A 93 31.71 9.15 -5.09
C GLU A 93 30.93 9.23 -3.78
N ALA A 94 30.39 10.42 -3.43
CA ALA A 94 29.57 10.64 -2.25
C ALA A 94 28.28 9.81 -2.22
N ILE A 95 27.63 9.61 -3.37
CA ILE A 95 26.43 8.77 -3.51
C ILE A 95 26.75 7.28 -3.24
N GLY A 96 27.94 6.82 -3.60
CA GLY A 96 28.41 5.44 -3.32
C GLY A 96 28.80 5.20 -1.85
N ILE A 97 29.08 6.25 -1.06
CA ILE A 97 29.63 6.17 0.31
C ILE A 97 28.57 6.46 1.40
N GLN A 98 27.29 6.56 1.04
CA GLN A 98 26.17 6.78 1.98
C GLN A 98 26.28 8.07 2.83
N LEU A 99 26.60 9.21 2.21
CA LEU A 99 26.46 10.52 2.82
C LEU A 99 24.99 10.95 2.87
N ASN A 100 24.63 11.69 3.93
CA ASN A 100 23.26 12.18 4.11
C ASN A 100 23.04 13.58 3.54
N ASP A 101 24.12 14.37 3.42
CA ASP A 101 24.12 15.69 2.80
C ASP A 101 25.55 16.19 2.58
N TYR A 102 25.67 17.36 1.92
CA TYR A 102 26.93 18.10 1.79
C TYR A 102 26.71 19.60 1.94
N LEU A 103 27.74 20.31 2.40
CA LEU A 103 27.78 21.75 2.52
C LEU A 103 29.03 22.29 1.84
N VAL A 104 28.89 23.39 1.08
CA VAL A 104 30.00 24.00 0.35
C VAL A 104 30.56 25.16 1.15
N LYS A 105 31.88 25.20 1.38
CA LYS A 105 32.57 26.31 2.04
C LYS A 105 32.64 27.53 1.12
N PRO A 106 32.41 28.76 1.61
CA PRO A 106 32.21 29.11 3.01
C PRO A 106 30.80 28.79 3.49
N VAL A 107 30.70 27.97 4.56
CA VAL A 107 29.41 27.59 5.14
C VAL A 107 28.78 28.75 5.91
N ASN A 108 27.48 28.92 5.75
CA ASN A 108 26.71 29.87 6.55
C ASN A 108 26.14 29.16 7.80
N PRO A 109 26.24 29.73 9.01
CA PRO A 109 25.70 29.12 10.24
C PRO A 109 24.22 28.68 10.10
N ARG A 110 23.40 29.47 9.41
CA ARG A 110 21.98 29.11 9.14
C ARG A 110 21.82 27.89 8.23
N GLN A 111 22.71 27.70 7.25
CA GLN A 111 22.68 26.50 6.40
C GLN A 111 23.02 25.27 7.22
N VAL A 112 24.09 25.35 8.05
CA VAL A 112 24.46 24.26 8.96
C VAL A 112 23.30 23.92 9.88
N LEU A 113 22.68 24.92 10.53
CA LEU A 113 21.53 24.74 11.40
C LEU A 113 20.37 24.06 10.66
N THR A 114 20.07 24.49 9.42
CA THR A 114 18.99 23.90 8.62
C THR A 114 19.21 22.41 8.33
N VAL A 115 20.43 22.04 7.95
CA VAL A 115 20.80 20.66 7.66
C VAL A 115 20.76 19.80 8.94
N VAL A 116 21.34 20.30 10.03
CA VAL A 116 21.35 19.64 11.34
C VAL A 116 19.93 19.42 11.84
N THR A 117 19.09 20.46 11.83
CA THR A 117 17.68 20.36 12.28
C THR A 117 16.91 19.35 11.43
N ARG A 118 17.09 19.37 10.11
CA ARG A 118 16.44 18.41 9.21
C ARG A 118 16.84 16.96 9.53
N LEU A 119 18.13 16.71 9.81
CA LEU A 119 18.64 15.37 10.07
C LEU A 119 18.32 14.86 11.49
N LEU A 120 18.27 15.75 12.48
CA LEU A 120 18.04 15.38 13.89
C LEU A 120 16.57 15.46 14.32
N GLU A 121 15.84 16.44 13.80
CA GLU A 121 14.49 16.75 14.26
C GLU A 121 13.44 16.59 13.16
N GLY A 122 13.85 16.34 11.92
CA GLY A 122 12.94 16.27 10.78
C GLY A 122 11.84 15.22 10.95
N ASP A 123 12.14 14.07 11.53
CA ASP A 123 11.16 13.03 11.82
C ASP A 123 10.19 13.49 12.91
N GLN A 124 10.68 14.08 13.98
CA GLN A 124 9.84 14.59 15.06
C GLN A 124 8.93 15.73 14.60
N ILE A 125 9.47 16.67 13.80
CA ILE A 125 8.68 17.75 13.19
C ILE A 125 7.61 17.19 12.27
N ARG A 126 7.94 16.18 11.45
CA ARG A 126 6.97 15.51 10.58
C ARG A 126 5.86 14.82 11.38
N GLN A 127 6.22 14.11 12.46
CA GLN A 127 5.25 13.45 13.34
C GLN A 127 4.34 14.45 14.05
N GLN A 128 4.89 15.54 14.61
CA GLN A 128 4.09 16.59 15.24
C GLN A 128 3.13 17.26 14.25
N ARG A 129 3.58 17.50 13.02
CA ARG A 129 2.73 18.04 11.95
C ARG A 129 1.63 17.05 11.59
N LEU A 130 1.98 15.77 11.37
CA LEU A 130 1.02 14.72 11.09
C LEU A 130 -0.04 14.60 12.18
N ALA A 131 0.38 14.63 13.45
CA ALA A 131 -0.54 14.58 14.59
C ALA A 131 -1.50 15.77 14.61
N ARG A 132 -1.00 16.97 14.37
CA ARG A 132 -1.81 18.19 14.32
C ARG A 132 -2.83 18.16 13.18
N ASP A 133 -2.37 17.78 12.01
CA ASP A 133 -3.21 17.67 10.79
C ASP A 133 -4.32 16.64 11.01
N PHE A 134 -3.97 15.48 11.60
CA PHE A 134 -4.95 14.44 11.93
C PHE A 134 -5.99 14.91 12.92
N VAL A 135 -5.58 15.49 14.05
CA VAL A 135 -6.54 15.96 15.08
C VAL A 135 -7.49 17.03 14.53
N GLY A 136 -7.00 17.92 13.66
CA GLY A 136 -7.84 18.89 12.96
C GLY A 136 -8.89 18.21 12.08
N ARG A 137 -8.43 17.29 11.23
CA ARG A 137 -9.30 16.60 10.26
C ARG A 137 -10.22 15.57 10.89
N PHE A 138 -9.81 14.92 11.98
CA PHE A 138 -10.59 13.90 12.68
C PHE A 138 -11.97 14.41 13.15
N ARG A 139 -12.04 15.66 13.60
CA ARG A 139 -13.32 16.29 14.00
C ARG A 139 -14.27 16.44 12.82
N GLU A 140 -13.76 16.79 11.65
CA GLU A 140 -14.54 16.92 10.42
C GLU A 140 -15.05 15.55 9.94
N LEU A 141 -14.19 14.52 9.99
CA LEU A 141 -14.56 13.14 9.68
C LEU A 141 -15.68 12.61 10.60
N GLU A 142 -15.58 12.88 11.91
CA GLU A 142 -16.61 12.55 12.87
C GLU A 142 -17.95 13.24 12.55
N GLN A 143 -17.92 14.49 12.13
CA GLN A 143 -19.11 15.23 11.72
C GLN A 143 -19.67 14.69 10.41
N GLN A 144 -18.82 14.42 9.42
CA GLN A 144 -19.20 13.85 8.13
C GLN A 144 -19.88 12.50 8.32
N ARG A 145 -19.30 11.58 9.10
CA ARG A 145 -19.87 10.27 9.40
C ARG A 145 -21.30 10.34 9.97
N ARG A 146 -21.59 11.37 10.79
CA ARG A 146 -22.92 11.57 11.41
C ARG A 146 -23.95 12.18 10.46
N SER A 147 -23.55 12.63 9.27
CA SER A 147 -24.46 13.12 8.25
C SER A 147 -25.09 11.97 7.46
N GLN A 148 -26.10 12.27 6.67
CA GLN A 148 -26.68 11.27 5.76
C GLN A 148 -25.82 11.18 4.51
N LEU A 149 -24.99 10.10 4.44
CA LEU A 149 -24.06 9.88 3.33
C LEU A 149 -24.74 9.08 2.21
N GLY A 150 -24.54 9.51 0.97
CA GLY A 150 -24.78 8.72 -0.22
C GLY A 150 -23.58 7.83 -0.55
N TRP A 151 -23.67 7.06 -1.62
CA TRP A 151 -22.62 6.11 -1.97
C TRP A 151 -21.28 6.80 -2.34
N ARG A 152 -21.32 8.01 -2.91
CA ARG A 152 -20.11 8.79 -3.27
C ARG A 152 -19.40 9.29 -2.03
N GLU A 153 -20.14 9.85 -1.09
CA GLU A 153 -19.58 10.34 0.17
C GLU A 153 -19.01 9.20 1.03
N TRP A 154 -19.58 7.98 0.92
CA TRP A 154 -18.98 6.79 1.54
C TRP A 154 -17.64 6.41 0.92
N VAL A 155 -17.48 6.53 -0.41
CA VAL A 155 -16.20 6.36 -1.10
C VAL A 155 -15.19 7.37 -0.57
N ASP A 156 -15.53 8.67 -0.59
CA ASP A 156 -14.63 9.74 -0.15
C ASP A 156 -14.16 9.52 1.30
N LEU A 157 -15.10 9.19 2.20
CA LEU A 157 -14.78 8.89 3.59
C LEU A 157 -13.83 7.69 3.74
N THR A 158 -14.10 6.62 3.00
CA THR A 158 -13.29 5.39 3.06
C THR A 158 -11.88 5.61 2.52
N VAL A 159 -11.74 6.33 1.42
CA VAL A 159 -10.45 6.71 0.84
C VAL A 159 -9.63 7.51 1.84
N GLU A 160 -10.24 8.52 2.45
CA GLU A 160 -9.55 9.37 3.41
C GLU A 160 -9.12 8.59 4.67
N VAL A 161 -9.98 7.71 5.18
CA VAL A 161 -9.65 6.83 6.31
C VAL A 161 -8.45 5.92 5.97
N ALA A 162 -8.43 5.33 4.77
CA ALA A 162 -7.33 4.49 4.33
C ALA A 162 -6.01 5.27 4.20
N GLN A 163 -6.06 6.51 3.70
CA GLN A 163 -4.90 7.40 3.63
C GLN A 163 -4.36 7.74 5.02
N TRP A 164 -5.23 8.03 5.98
CA TRP A 164 -4.81 8.25 7.37
C TRP A 164 -4.25 6.98 8.00
N GLU A 165 -4.83 5.82 7.72
CA GLU A 165 -4.32 4.54 8.19
C GLU A 165 -2.91 4.25 7.66
N ALA A 166 -2.65 4.51 6.38
CA ALA A 166 -1.33 4.37 5.78
C ALA A 166 -0.32 5.34 6.42
N ARG A 167 -0.68 6.63 6.56
CA ARG A 167 0.19 7.68 7.12
C ARG A 167 0.49 7.50 8.60
N LEU A 168 -0.52 7.19 9.44
CA LEU A 168 -0.36 6.98 10.88
C LEU A 168 0.27 5.62 11.19
N GLY A 169 0.11 4.63 10.31
CA GLY A 169 0.72 3.31 10.48
C GLY A 169 2.25 3.32 10.48
N GLU A 170 2.86 4.35 9.90
CA GLU A 170 4.32 4.59 9.90
C GLU A 170 4.77 5.49 11.08
N SER A 171 3.83 6.01 11.88
CA SER A 171 4.13 6.90 13.01
C SER A 171 4.25 6.14 14.32
N GLU A 172 4.98 6.70 15.30
CA GLU A 172 5.08 6.17 16.67
C GLU A 172 3.91 6.62 17.57
N GLU A 173 2.94 7.37 17.04
CA GLU A 173 1.82 7.98 17.76
C GLU A 173 0.68 6.98 18.03
N GLN A 174 0.87 6.06 18.97
CA GLN A 174 -0.09 4.99 19.29
C GLN A 174 -1.50 5.51 19.61
N GLY A 175 -1.59 6.63 20.36
CA GLY A 175 -2.89 7.22 20.72
C GLY A 175 -3.72 7.68 19.50
N LEU A 176 -3.06 8.16 18.44
CA LEU A 176 -3.73 8.54 17.21
C LEU A 176 -4.16 7.32 16.40
N GLN A 177 -3.34 6.26 16.39
CA GLN A 177 -3.68 4.99 15.75
C GLN A 177 -4.90 4.34 16.42
N GLU A 178 -4.97 4.37 17.77
CA GLU A 178 -6.13 3.86 18.52
C GLU A 178 -7.39 4.69 18.26
N ALA A 179 -7.27 6.02 18.19
CA ALA A 179 -8.40 6.91 17.88
C ALA A 179 -8.93 6.62 16.45
N LEU A 180 -8.05 6.49 15.46
CA LEU A 180 -8.43 6.13 14.10
C LEU A 180 -9.08 4.75 14.04
N HIS A 181 -8.54 3.76 14.75
CA HIS A 181 -9.12 2.42 14.81
C HIS A 181 -10.53 2.43 15.42
N GLY A 182 -10.76 3.14 16.52
CA GLY A 182 -12.10 3.31 17.10
C GLY A 182 -13.09 3.98 16.14
N PHE A 183 -12.60 4.96 15.37
CA PHE A 183 -13.39 5.59 14.32
C PHE A 183 -13.74 4.61 13.19
N GLN A 184 -12.76 3.81 12.71
CA GLN A 184 -12.98 2.78 11.68
C GLN A 184 -14.05 1.77 12.08
N VAL A 185 -14.05 1.28 13.32
CA VAL A 185 -15.11 0.39 13.83
C VAL A 185 -16.49 1.04 13.67
N SER A 186 -16.60 2.31 14.04
CA SER A 186 -17.85 3.05 13.90
C SER A 186 -18.26 3.27 12.44
N VAL A 187 -17.29 3.55 11.56
CA VAL A 187 -17.52 3.68 10.11
C VAL A 187 -18.01 2.37 9.52
N HIS A 188 -17.41 1.23 9.89
CA HIS A 188 -17.84 -0.10 9.42
C HIS A 188 -19.26 -0.44 9.84
N ASP A 189 -19.64 -0.12 11.08
CA ASP A 189 -21.02 -0.35 11.57
C ASP A 189 -22.05 0.53 10.84
N ASP A 190 -21.71 1.78 10.59
CA ASP A 190 -22.62 2.70 9.86
C ASP A 190 -22.70 2.30 8.37
N PHE A 191 -21.58 1.93 7.76
CA PHE A 191 -21.53 1.47 6.38
C PHE A 191 -22.31 0.15 6.18
N ALA A 192 -22.21 -0.79 7.12
CA ALA A 192 -22.98 -2.03 7.05
C ALA A 192 -24.48 -1.75 6.99
N ARG A 193 -25.00 -0.82 7.83
CA ARG A 193 -26.41 -0.38 7.78
C ARG A 193 -26.79 0.32 6.49
N PHE A 194 -25.86 1.13 5.94
CA PHE A 194 -26.05 1.76 4.65
C PHE A 194 -26.19 0.71 3.54
N ILE A 195 -25.29 -0.27 3.48
CA ILE A 195 -25.32 -1.35 2.48
C ILE A 195 -26.61 -2.18 2.63
N GLU A 196 -26.97 -2.58 3.84
CA GLU A 196 -28.20 -3.35 4.10
C GLU A 196 -29.44 -2.67 3.53
N SER A 197 -29.51 -1.34 3.58
CA SER A 197 -30.65 -0.57 3.09
C SER A 197 -30.60 -0.22 1.60
N HIS A 198 -29.42 -0.16 0.97
CA HIS A 198 -29.24 0.36 -0.39
C HIS A 198 -28.92 -0.73 -1.42
N TYR A 199 -28.15 -1.74 -1.05
CA TYR A 199 -27.67 -2.77 -1.98
C TYR A 199 -28.82 -3.50 -2.72
N PRO A 200 -29.92 -3.92 -2.05
CA PRO A 200 -31.05 -4.52 -2.76
C PRO A 200 -31.70 -3.60 -3.80
N ARG A 201 -31.71 -2.29 -3.53
CA ARG A 201 -32.25 -1.30 -4.46
C ARG A 201 -31.37 -1.12 -5.69
N TRP A 202 -30.05 -1.21 -5.51
CA TRP A 202 -29.08 -1.15 -6.63
C TRP A 202 -29.24 -2.33 -7.57
N LEU A 203 -29.42 -3.54 -7.02
CA LEU A 203 -29.69 -4.74 -7.82
C LEU A 203 -31.03 -4.67 -8.55
N ALA A 204 -32.07 -4.18 -7.87
CA ALA A 204 -33.41 -4.04 -8.48
C ALA A 204 -33.48 -2.94 -9.57
N ASN A 205 -32.58 -1.97 -9.54
CA ASN A 205 -32.53 -0.88 -10.52
C ASN A 205 -31.12 -0.63 -11.05
N PRO A 206 -30.59 -1.50 -11.90
CA PRO A 206 -29.18 -1.41 -12.39
C PRO A 206 -28.87 -0.13 -13.18
N ARG A 207 -29.91 0.54 -13.73
CA ARG A 207 -29.77 1.78 -14.49
C ARG A 207 -30.06 3.03 -13.65
N GLY A 208 -30.36 2.87 -12.37
CA GLY A 208 -30.61 3.98 -11.44
C GLY A 208 -29.32 4.64 -10.96
N ASP A 209 -29.48 5.62 -10.03
CA ASP A 209 -28.32 6.19 -9.33
C ASP A 209 -27.76 5.17 -8.32
N ARG A 210 -26.74 4.44 -8.75
CA ARG A 210 -26.00 3.46 -7.96
C ARG A 210 -24.51 3.56 -8.25
N PRO A 211 -23.65 3.07 -7.36
CA PRO A 211 -22.24 2.90 -7.69
C PRO A 211 -22.06 1.84 -8.80
N PRO A 212 -20.93 1.88 -9.52
CA PRO A 212 -20.44 0.71 -10.23
C PRO A 212 -20.30 -0.46 -9.26
N LEU A 213 -20.62 -1.67 -9.72
CA LEU A 213 -20.45 -2.92 -8.97
C LEU A 213 -19.37 -3.78 -9.66
N SER A 214 -19.02 -4.92 -9.06
CA SER A 214 -18.07 -5.87 -9.64
C SER A 214 -18.40 -6.23 -11.10
N VAL A 215 -19.68 -6.32 -11.44
CA VAL A 215 -20.17 -6.65 -12.80
C VAL A 215 -19.93 -5.55 -13.83
N ASP A 216 -19.69 -4.34 -13.40
CA ASP A 216 -19.52 -3.17 -14.28
C ASP A 216 -18.04 -2.91 -14.63
N VAL A 217 -17.10 -3.51 -13.90
CA VAL A 217 -15.64 -3.16 -13.95
C VAL A 217 -15.06 -3.25 -15.36
N CYS A 218 -15.29 -4.33 -16.07
CA CYS A 218 -14.74 -4.46 -17.43
C CYS A 218 -15.40 -3.49 -18.41
N GLY A 219 -16.72 -3.31 -18.33
CA GLY A 219 -17.46 -2.39 -19.20
C GLY A 219 -17.06 -0.93 -18.98
N GLU A 220 -16.96 -0.49 -17.72
CA GLU A 220 -16.69 0.92 -17.40
C GLU A 220 -15.20 1.29 -17.49
N PHE A 221 -14.28 0.37 -17.16
CA PHE A 221 -12.86 0.72 -17.01
C PHE A 221 -11.92 0.02 -17.99
N LEU A 222 -12.19 -1.24 -18.40
CA LEU A 222 -11.31 -1.96 -19.30
C LEU A 222 -11.63 -1.68 -20.77
N THR A 223 -12.92 -1.68 -21.14
CA THR A 223 -13.36 -1.47 -22.51
C THR A 223 -12.87 -0.16 -23.11
N PRO A 224 -12.93 1.01 -22.43
CA PRO A 224 -12.42 2.26 -22.98
C PRO A 224 -10.92 2.23 -23.26
N LEU A 225 -10.13 1.52 -22.44
CA LEU A 225 -8.69 1.36 -22.68
C LEU A 225 -8.43 0.54 -23.94
N LEU A 226 -9.21 -0.53 -24.15
CA LEU A 226 -9.11 -1.38 -25.34
C LEU A 226 -9.51 -0.65 -26.60
N GLU A 227 -10.61 0.10 -26.58
CA GLU A 227 -11.07 0.89 -27.72
C GLU A 227 -10.05 1.96 -28.13
N THR A 228 -9.39 2.58 -27.14
CA THR A 228 -8.40 3.64 -27.39
C THR A 228 -7.05 3.09 -27.85
N HIS A 229 -6.59 1.97 -27.28
CA HIS A 229 -5.20 1.51 -27.44
C HIS A 229 -5.07 0.17 -28.17
N GLY A 230 -6.15 -0.56 -28.41
CA GLY A 230 -6.17 -1.89 -29.02
C GLY A 230 -5.54 -2.99 -28.17
N LYS A 231 -5.02 -2.66 -27.00
CA LYS A 231 -4.42 -3.58 -26.02
C LYS A 231 -4.47 -3.01 -24.61
N ALA A 232 -4.53 -3.87 -23.59
CA ALA A 232 -4.46 -3.49 -22.19
C ALA A 232 -3.85 -4.60 -21.32
N LEU A 233 -3.20 -4.20 -20.24
CA LEU A 233 -2.84 -5.06 -19.12
C LEU A 233 -3.93 -4.93 -18.06
N PHE A 234 -4.65 -6.01 -17.79
CA PHE A 234 -5.67 -6.08 -16.75
C PHE A 234 -5.13 -6.89 -15.56
N VAL A 235 -5.02 -6.26 -14.40
CA VAL A 235 -4.45 -6.86 -13.19
C VAL A 235 -5.50 -6.89 -12.09
N VAL A 236 -5.74 -8.07 -11.53
CA VAL A 236 -6.53 -8.26 -10.31
C VAL A 236 -5.61 -8.74 -9.20
N VAL A 237 -5.48 -7.96 -8.13
CA VAL A 237 -4.75 -8.39 -6.93
C VAL A 237 -5.77 -8.83 -5.89
N ASP A 238 -5.85 -10.13 -5.66
CA ASP A 238 -6.82 -10.77 -4.77
C ASP A 238 -6.68 -10.24 -3.33
N CYS A 239 -7.80 -9.78 -2.76
CA CYS A 239 -7.88 -9.30 -1.38
C CYS A 239 -7.04 -8.04 -1.07
N LEU A 240 -6.66 -7.22 -2.06
CA LEU A 240 -5.90 -5.99 -1.84
C LEU A 240 -6.79 -4.91 -1.22
N ARG A 241 -6.42 -4.43 -0.05
CA ARG A 241 -7.11 -3.35 0.65
C ARG A 241 -6.62 -1.98 0.19
N LEU A 242 -7.48 -0.99 0.34
CA LEU A 242 -7.18 0.39 -0.05
C LEU A 242 -6.00 1.00 0.74
N ASP A 243 -5.88 0.70 2.04
CA ASP A 243 -4.75 1.13 2.86
C ASP A 243 -3.41 0.48 2.46
N GLN A 244 -3.44 -0.72 1.89
CA GLN A 244 -2.27 -1.34 1.27
C GLN A 244 -1.95 -0.66 -0.06
N TRP A 245 -2.96 -0.38 -0.89
CA TRP A 245 -2.79 0.35 -2.14
C TRP A 245 -2.13 1.72 -1.93
N GLU A 246 -2.51 2.47 -0.90
CA GLU A 246 -1.91 3.78 -0.58
C GLU A 246 -0.38 3.69 -0.35
N LEU A 247 0.13 2.55 0.13
CA LEU A 247 1.58 2.31 0.24
C LEU A 247 2.23 1.88 -1.09
N LEU A 248 1.50 1.21 -1.98
CA LEU A 248 2.01 0.78 -3.29
C LEU A 248 1.95 1.90 -4.32
N LYS A 249 0.99 2.80 -4.19
CA LYS A 249 0.70 3.91 -5.11
C LYS A 249 1.92 4.76 -5.49
N PRO A 250 2.83 5.15 -4.57
CA PRO A 250 4.03 5.89 -4.95
C PRO A 250 4.96 5.13 -5.89
N HIS A 251 5.07 3.81 -5.74
CA HIS A 251 5.88 2.96 -6.63
C HIS A 251 5.27 2.88 -8.03
N VAL A 252 3.94 2.74 -8.12
CA VAL A 252 3.21 2.73 -9.39
C VAL A 252 3.21 4.12 -10.03
N GLY A 253 3.04 5.19 -9.24
CA GLY A 253 3.08 6.58 -9.71
C GLY A 253 4.43 7.03 -10.24
N SER A 254 5.52 6.30 -9.92
CA SER A 254 6.82 6.52 -10.55
C SER A 254 6.91 5.99 -12.00
N LEU A 255 5.96 5.13 -12.40
CA LEU A 255 5.89 4.49 -13.71
C LEU A 255 4.75 5.04 -14.59
N PHE A 256 3.63 5.42 -13.97
CA PHE A 256 2.39 5.79 -14.65
C PHE A 256 1.74 7.03 -14.05
N ASP A 257 1.02 7.78 -14.89
CA ASP A 257 0.00 8.71 -14.42
C ASP A 257 -1.20 7.89 -13.94
N ILE A 258 -1.60 8.06 -12.66
CA ILE A 258 -2.63 7.25 -12.02
C ILE A 258 -3.96 8.01 -12.02
N GLU A 259 -4.98 7.40 -12.58
CA GLU A 259 -6.39 7.78 -12.39
C GLU A 259 -7.06 6.75 -11.48
N GLU A 260 -7.76 7.19 -10.43
CA GLU A 260 -8.42 6.32 -9.48
C GLU A 260 -9.93 6.41 -9.63
N SER A 261 -10.54 5.24 -9.71
CA SER A 261 -11.99 5.06 -9.71
C SER A 261 -12.37 3.97 -8.72
N TYR A 262 -13.62 4.01 -8.26
CA TYR A 262 -14.08 3.14 -7.18
C TYR A 262 -15.37 2.44 -7.56
N TYR A 263 -15.46 1.19 -7.16
CA TYR A 263 -16.68 0.39 -7.31
C TYR A 263 -16.98 -0.37 -6.02
N TYR A 264 -18.18 -0.84 -5.87
CA TYR A 264 -18.62 -1.66 -4.75
C TYR A 264 -18.55 -3.12 -5.13
N SER A 265 -17.82 -3.92 -4.38
CA SER A 265 -17.81 -5.37 -4.57
C SER A 265 -19.22 -5.93 -4.31
N ILE A 266 -19.65 -6.89 -5.14
CA ILE A 266 -20.93 -7.58 -4.92
C ILE A 266 -20.90 -8.38 -3.61
N LEU A 267 -22.07 -8.68 -3.09
CA LEU A 267 -22.23 -9.52 -1.90
C LEU A 267 -22.58 -10.96 -2.28
N PRO A 268 -21.99 -11.94 -1.61
CA PRO A 268 -20.91 -11.81 -0.63
C PRO A 268 -19.59 -11.44 -1.31
N SER A 269 -18.87 -10.47 -0.74
CA SER A 269 -17.58 -9.98 -1.26
C SER A 269 -16.47 -10.99 -0.99
N ALA A 270 -16.51 -12.13 -1.66
CA ALA A 270 -15.57 -13.23 -1.57
C ALA A 270 -15.13 -13.66 -2.97
N THR A 271 -13.90 -14.16 -3.06
CA THR A 271 -13.25 -14.53 -4.33
C THR A 271 -14.14 -15.32 -5.30
N PRO A 272 -14.85 -16.39 -4.88
CA PRO A 272 -15.68 -17.18 -5.80
C PRO A 272 -16.81 -16.41 -6.47
N PHE A 273 -17.29 -15.34 -5.85
CA PHE A 273 -18.39 -14.54 -6.35
C PHE A 273 -17.91 -13.23 -6.98
N ALA A 274 -17.17 -12.42 -6.21
CA ALA A 274 -16.78 -11.07 -6.61
C ALA A 274 -15.85 -11.09 -7.82
N ARG A 275 -14.86 -12.00 -7.87
CA ARG A 275 -13.92 -12.07 -8.98
C ARG A 275 -14.56 -12.63 -10.26
N ASN A 276 -15.38 -13.67 -10.13
CA ASN A 276 -16.16 -14.17 -11.27
C ASN A 276 -17.13 -13.11 -11.82
N ALA A 277 -17.70 -12.26 -10.97
CA ALA A 277 -18.55 -11.17 -11.42
C ALA A 277 -17.75 -10.10 -12.19
N ILE A 278 -16.51 -9.80 -11.80
CA ILE A 278 -15.61 -8.93 -12.57
C ILE A 278 -15.32 -9.52 -13.96
N PHE A 279 -14.99 -10.82 -14.00
CA PHE A 279 -14.58 -11.49 -15.23
C PHE A 279 -15.74 -11.83 -16.17
N SER A 280 -16.97 -11.95 -15.66
CA SER A 280 -18.14 -12.29 -16.47
C SER A 280 -19.06 -11.12 -16.80
N GLY A 281 -19.03 -10.03 -16.00
CA GLY A 281 -20.05 -8.99 -16.05
C GLY A 281 -21.43 -9.43 -15.56
N LEU A 282 -21.51 -10.59 -14.90
CA LEU A 282 -22.76 -11.23 -14.48
C LEU A 282 -22.78 -11.43 -12.96
N LEU A 283 -23.98 -11.39 -12.38
CA LEU A 283 -24.19 -11.80 -11.00
C LEU A 283 -24.05 -13.33 -10.83
N PRO A 284 -23.72 -13.84 -9.65
CA PRO A 284 -23.49 -15.27 -9.42
C PRO A 284 -24.63 -16.19 -9.90
N LEU A 285 -25.88 -15.80 -9.71
CA LEU A 285 -27.02 -16.57 -10.20
C LEU A 285 -27.16 -16.58 -11.73
N GLU A 286 -26.72 -15.50 -12.38
CA GLU A 286 -26.72 -15.41 -13.85
C GLU A 286 -25.59 -16.27 -14.43
N ILE A 287 -24.41 -16.28 -13.81
CA ILE A 287 -23.32 -17.18 -14.17
C ILE A 287 -23.80 -18.64 -14.03
N LYS A 288 -24.41 -19.00 -12.90
CA LYS A 288 -24.94 -20.34 -12.67
C LYS A 288 -26.00 -20.74 -13.70
N ALA A 289 -26.84 -19.80 -14.13
CA ALA A 289 -27.88 -20.05 -15.13
C ALA A 289 -27.29 -20.23 -16.55
N LYS A 290 -26.22 -19.46 -16.88
CA LYS A 290 -25.56 -19.49 -18.19
C LYS A 290 -24.62 -20.69 -18.31
N HIS A 291 -23.91 -21.03 -17.22
CA HIS A 291 -22.88 -22.07 -17.15
C HIS A 291 -23.09 -22.96 -15.92
N PRO A 292 -24.15 -23.77 -15.87
CA PRO A 292 -24.43 -24.62 -14.71
C PRO A 292 -23.34 -25.66 -14.43
N GLU A 293 -22.57 -26.07 -15.45
CA GLU A 293 -21.46 -27.02 -15.34
C GLU A 293 -20.21 -26.40 -14.69
N TRP A 294 -20.05 -25.09 -14.72
CA TRP A 294 -18.94 -24.36 -14.09
C TRP A 294 -19.23 -24.00 -12.65
N TRP A 295 -20.48 -24.13 -12.22
CA TRP A 295 -20.95 -23.75 -10.90
C TRP A 295 -21.19 -24.97 -10.01
N GLY A 296 -20.11 -25.50 -9.40
CA GLY A 296 -20.20 -26.62 -8.48
C GLY A 296 -20.76 -26.21 -7.12
N ASP A 297 -21.50 -27.13 -6.47
CA ASP A 297 -22.18 -26.84 -5.21
C ASP A 297 -21.28 -27.04 -3.95
N ARG A 298 -19.99 -27.45 -4.08
CA ARG A 298 -19.24 -27.98 -2.93
C ARG A 298 -17.85 -27.47 -2.66
N ASP A 299 -17.16 -26.83 -3.60
CA ASP A 299 -15.80 -26.33 -3.39
C ASP A 299 -15.64 -24.90 -3.91
N ASP A 300 -15.46 -23.94 -3.00
CA ASP A 300 -15.25 -22.52 -3.34
C ASP A 300 -14.06 -22.33 -4.30
N GLU A 301 -13.00 -23.17 -4.20
CA GLU A 301 -11.82 -23.09 -5.08
C GLU A 301 -12.10 -23.49 -6.53
N SER A 302 -13.06 -24.38 -6.77
CA SER A 302 -13.40 -24.82 -8.13
C SER A 302 -14.17 -23.77 -8.94
N LEU A 303 -14.84 -22.83 -8.27
CA LEU A 303 -15.65 -21.81 -8.92
C LEU A 303 -14.82 -20.80 -9.73
N ASN A 304 -13.54 -20.63 -9.44
CA ASN A 304 -12.62 -19.72 -10.15
C ASN A 304 -11.73 -20.43 -11.17
N ALA A 305 -12.18 -21.58 -11.70
CA ALA A 305 -11.44 -22.33 -12.70
C ALA A 305 -11.62 -21.80 -14.13
N HIS A 306 -12.68 -21.04 -14.39
CA HIS A 306 -13.11 -20.58 -15.73
C HIS A 306 -13.03 -19.07 -15.91
N GLU A 307 -12.09 -18.41 -15.22
CA GLU A 307 -11.94 -16.95 -15.27
C GLU A 307 -11.53 -16.45 -16.66
N GLU A 308 -10.72 -17.21 -17.40
CA GLU A 308 -10.31 -16.87 -18.78
C GLU A 308 -11.49 -16.92 -19.75
N GLU A 309 -12.29 -17.97 -19.67
CA GLU A 309 -13.46 -18.17 -20.50
C GLU A 309 -14.51 -17.09 -20.22
N LEU A 310 -14.78 -16.81 -18.95
CA LEU A 310 -15.72 -15.75 -18.52
C LEU A 310 -15.30 -14.38 -19.06
N LEU A 311 -14.02 -14.02 -18.94
CA LEU A 311 -13.50 -12.75 -19.45
C LEU A 311 -13.58 -12.69 -20.98
N THR A 312 -13.27 -13.80 -21.66
CA THR A 312 -13.34 -13.88 -23.11
C THR A 312 -14.77 -13.66 -23.61
N GLU A 313 -15.74 -14.32 -22.99
CA GLU A 313 -17.15 -14.14 -23.33
C GLU A 313 -17.64 -12.72 -23.08
N GLN A 314 -17.30 -12.14 -21.91
CA GLN A 314 -17.68 -10.78 -21.56
C GLN A 314 -17.12 -9.76 -22.55
N LEU A 315 -15.85 -9.87 -22.92
CA LEU A 315 -15.23 -8.94 -23.88
C LEU A 315 -15.80 -9.10 -25.28
N HIS A 316 -16.18 -10.30 -25.69
CA HIS A 316 -16.93 -10.54 -26.92
C HIS A 316 -18.27 -9.80 -26.94
N GLU A 317 -18.99 -9.82 -25.84
CA GLU A 317 -20.28 -9.12 -25.72
C GLU A 317 -20.12 -7.59 -25.69
N LEU A 318 -19.05 -7.08 -25.05
CA LEU A 318 -18.83 -5.63 -24.88
C LEU A 318 -18.20 -4.95 -26.10
N VAL A 319 -17.23 -5.59 -26.75
CA VAL A 319 -16.39 -4.95 -27.78
C VAL A 319 -16.66 -5.53 -29.18
N GLY A 320 -17.38 -6.66 -29.26
CA GLY A 320 -17.59 -7.39 -30.51
C GLY A 320 -16.43 -8.34 -30.85
N ASP A 321 -16.33 -8.78 -32.10
CA ASP A 321 -15.52 -9.92 -32.52
C ASP A 321 -14.05 -9.89 -32.04
N ALA A 322 -13.71 -11.00 -31.38
CA ALA A 322 -12.35 -11.52 -31.20
C ALA A 322 -11.30 -10.58 -30.58
N VAL A 323 -11.56 -10.03 -29.40
CA VAL A 323 -10.49 -9.51 -28.55
C VAL A 323 -9.70 -10.69 -27.98
N PRO A 324 -8.43 -10.91 -28.37
CA PRO A 324 -7.63 -11.98 -27.78
C PRO A 324 -7.41 -11.77 -26.30
N VAL A 325 -7.75 -12.76 -25.48
CA VAL A 325 -7.48 -12.79 -24.05
C VAL A 325 -6.31 -13.72 -23.78
N ARG A 326 -5.41 -13.31 -22.90
CA ARG A 326 -4.33 -14.12 -22.35
C ARG A 326 -4.41 -14.00 -20.84
N TYR A 327 -4.68 -15.10 -20.19
CA TYR A 327 -4.90 -15.15 -18.77
C TYR A 327 -3.76 -15.88 -18.06
N GLU A 328 -3.26 -15.31 -16.95
CA GLU A 328 -2.31 -15.97 -16.08
C GLU A 328 -2.61 -15.69 -14.60
N LYS A 329 -2.62 -16.77 -13.81
CA LYS A 329 -2.75 -16.70 -12.36
C LYS A 329 -1.39 -16.93 -11.70
N VAL A 330 -1.02 -16.07 -10.77
CA VAL A 330 0.26 -16.09 -10.06
C VAL A 330 0.01 -16.26 -8.57
N ALA A 331 0.18 -17.47 -8.08
CA ALA A 331 0.03 -17.83 -6.68
C ALA A 331 1.37 -18.22 -6.03
N THR A 332 2.37 -18.56 -6.85
CA THR A 332 3.69 -19.03 -6.39
C THR A 332 4.84 -18.24 -7.02
N LEU A 333 6.02 -18.31 -6.41
CA LEU A 333 7.24 -17.70 -6.96
C LEU A 333 7.58 -18.27 -8.33
N ALA A 334 7.44 -19.59 -8.53
CA ALA A 334 7.75 -20.25 -9.80
C ALA A 334 6.83 -19.77 -10.94
N GLU A 335 5.55 -19.55 -10.67
CA GLU A 335 4.62 -18.96 -11.64
C GLU A 335 4.99 -17.53 -11.95
N GLY A 336 5.40 -16.74 -10.94
CA GLY A 336 5.91 -15.39 -11.13
C GLY A 336 7.16 -15.33 -12.02
N GLU A 337 8.10 -16.24 -11.85
CA GLU A 337 9.28 -16.37 -12.72
C GLU A 337 8.91 -16.81 -14.15
N ALA A 338 7.92 -17.70 -14.28
CA ALA A 338 7.41 -18.12 -15.58
C ALA A 338 6.71 -16.96 -16.31
N LEU A 339 5.88 -16.18 -15.59
CA LEU A 339 5.25 -14.98 -16.13
C LEU A 339 6.28 -13.99 -16.66
N GLN A 340 7.40 -13.73 -15.94
CA GLN A 340 8.44 -12.81 -16.40
C GLN A 340 9.02 -13.14 -17.78
N ARG A 341 9.11 -14.43 -18.12
CA ARG A 341 9.58 -14.86 -19.44
C ARG A 341 8.54 -14.64 -20.53
N ARG A 342 7.24 -14.71 -20.19
CA ARG A 342 6.13 -14.64 -21.15
C ARG A 342 5.58 -13.23 -21.34
N ILE A 343 5.58 -12.40 -20.30
CA ILE A 343 4.94 -11.07 -20.28
C ILE A 343 5.39 -10.16 -21.43
N PRO A 344 6.68 -10.13 -21.86
CA PRO A 344 7.08 -9.31 -22.99
C PRO A 344 6.39 -9.72 -24.31
N GLY A 345 6.16 -11.01 -24.51
CA GLY A 345 5.44 -11.55 -25.65
C GLY A 345 3.95 -11.20 -25.59
N HIS A 346 3.33 -11.38 -24.42
CA HIS A 346 1.91 -11.08 -24.22
C HIS A 346 1.59 -9.61 -24.49
N LEU A 347 2.36 -8.68 -23.92
CA LEU A 347 2.16 -7.23 -24.06
C LEU A 347 2.50 -6.68 -25.46
N SER A 348 3.16 -7.48 -26.31
CA SER A 348 3.45 -7.10 -27.68
C SER A 348 2.26 -7.34 -28.63
N GLN A 349 1.31 -8.17 -28.21
CA GLN A 349 0.17 -8.57 -29.02
C GLN A 349 -1.06 -7.68 -28.72
N PRO A 350 -1.99 -7.49 -29.66
CA PRO A 350 -3.26 -6.83 -29.38
C PRO A 350 -4.13 -7.66 -28.43
N GLY A 351 -5.13 -7.03 -27.81
CA GLY A 351 -6.07 -7.64 -26.89
C GLY A 351 -5.71 -7.45 -25.42
N VAL A 352 -6.27 -8.28 -24.55
CA VAL A 352 -6.10 -8.19 -23.10
C VAL A 352 -5.08 -9.21 -22.60
N THR A 353 -4.16 -8.75 -21.77
CA THR A 353 -3.36 -9.63 -20.90
C THR A 353 -3.91 -9.49 -19.47
N ALA A 354 -4.60 -10.52 -18.99
CA ALA A 354 -5.21 -10.56 -17.66
C ALA A 354 -4.30 -11.32 -16.68
N LEU A 355 -3.97 -10.68 -15.57
CA LEU A 355 -3.12 -11.26 -14.53
C LEU A 355 -3.87 -11.26 -13.20
N VAL A 356 -3.86 -12.39 -12.50
CA VAL A 356 -4.39 -12.51 -11.14
C VAL A 356 -3.26 -12.83 -10.17
N PHE A 357 -3.12 -12.04 -9.11
CA PHE A 357 -2.13 -12.24 -8.05
C PHE A 357 -2.79 -12.57 -6.73
N ASN A 358 -2.52 -13.77 -6.17
CA ASN A 358 -3.16 -14.27 -4.95
C ASN A 358 -2.35 -14.05 -3.67
N PHE A 359 -1.19 -13.40 -3.72
CA PHE A 359 -0.30 -13.28 -2.57
C PHE A 359 -0.96 -12.64 -1.34
N VAL A 360 -1.72 -11.55 -1.52
CA VAL A 360 -2.30 -10.81 -0.39
C VAL A 360 -3.40 -11.62 0.27
N ASP A 361 -4.20 -12.34 -0.51
CA ASP A 361 -5.21 -13.27 0.00
C ASP A 361 -4.59 -14.44 0.76
N GLN A 362 -3.58 -15.10 0.18
CA GLN A 362 -2.84 -16.18 0.84
C GLN A 362 -2.19 -15.72 2.14
N LEU A 363 -1.62 -14.50 2.18
CA LEU A 363 -1.07 -13.93 3.40
C LEU A 363 -2.15 -13.71 4.46
N THR A 364 -3.32 -13.22 4.04
CA THR A 364 -4.46 -12.95 4.93
C THR A 364 -5.03 -14.24 5.52
N HIS A 365 -5.24 -15.28 4.71
CA HIS A 365 -5.71 -16.59 5.14
C HIS A 365 -4.64 -17.35 5.94
N GLY A 366 -3.38 -17.36 5.48
CA GLY A 366 -2.28 -18.05 6.13
C GLY A 366 -1.99 -17.57 7.56
N ARG A 367 -2.35 -16.34 7.91
CA ARG A 367 -2.29 -15.84 9.29
C ARG A 367 -3.12 -16.66 10.27
N ALA A 368 -4.27 -17.16 9.83
CA ALA A 368 -5.15 -17.97 10.71
C ALA A 368 -4.60 -19.39 10.94
N GLU A 369 -3.75 -19.88 10.06
CA GLU A 369 -3.30 -21.27 10.02
C GLU A 369 -1.83 -21.45 10.44
N ASN A 370 -1.01 -20.37 10.37
CA ASN A 370 0.43 -20.44 10.62
C ASN A 370 0.87 -19.41 11.65
N ALA A 371 1.40 -19.87 12.79
CA ALA A 371 1.85 -19.03 13.90
C ALA A 371 2.97 -18.03 13.48
N ILE A 372 3.87 -18.40 12.57
CA ILE A 372 4.93 -17.52 12.09
C ILE A 372 4.33 -16.38 11.24
N LEU A 373 3.40 -16.70 10.34
CA LEU A 373 2.71 -15.67 9.54
C LEU A 373 1.85 -14.76 10.44
N PHE A 374 1.26 -15.31 11.50
CA PHE A 374 0.54 -14.51 12.49
C PHE A 374 1.46 -13.50 13.19
N GLU A 375 2.68 -13.89 13.59
CA GLU A 375 3.65 -13.00 14.22
C GLU A 375 4.16 -11.93 13.25
N VAL A 376 4.48 -12.30 12.00
CA VAL A 376 5.01 -11.40 10.98
C VAL A 376 3.97 -10.37 10.52
N ALA A 377 2.72 -10.78 10.41
CA ALA A 377 1.61 -9.93 9.96
C ALA A 377 0.53 -9.74 11.04
N ARG A 378 0.93 -9.56 12.29
CA ARG A 378 0.05 -9.57 13.48
C ARG A 378 -1.05 -8.53 13.51
N ASN A 379 -0.87 -7.41 12.84
CA ASN A 379 -1.84 -6.32 12.77
C ASN A 379 -1.85 -5.69 11.36
N SER A 380 -2.76 -4.74 11.12
CA SER A 380 -2.90 -4.07 9.81
C SER A 380 -1.62 -3.36 9.36
N GLY A 381 -0.85 -2.75 10.27
CA GLY A 381 0.42 -2.09 9.95
C GLY A 381 1.48 -3.08 9.47
N ALA A 382 1.63 -4.21 10.17
CA ALA A 382 2.55 -5.26 9.78
C ALA A 382 2.14 -5.90 8.43
N LEU A 383 0.83 -6.12 8.23
CA LEU A 383 0.30 -6.63 6.96
C LEU A 383 0.63 -5.68 5.79
N ARG A 384 0.45 -4.37 5.98
CA ARG A 384 0.85 -3.36 4.98
C ARG A 384 2.34 -3.42 4.66
N SER A 385 3.20 -3.49 5.68
CA SER A 385 4.66 -3.57 5.50
C SER A 385 5.08 -4.80 4.72
N VAL A 386 4.50 -5.97 5.02
CA VAL A 386 4.77 -7.22 4.28
C VAL A 386 4.29 -7.10 2.83
N THR A 387 3.11 -6.52 2.60
CA THR A 387 2.58 -6.31 1.25
C THR A 387 3.49 -5.38 0.44
N ARG A 388 4.01 -4.30 1.02
CA ARG A 388 4.96 -3.40 0.36
C ARG A 388 6.25 -4.13 0.00
N THR A 389 6.87 -4.84 0.97
CA THR A 389 8.11 -5.59 0.73
C THR A 389 7.94 -6.64 -0.38
N TRP A 390 6.82 -7.38 -0.36
CA TRP A 390 6.50 -8.31 -1.44
C TRP A 390 6.41 -7.60 -2.79
N PHE A 391 5.70 -6.46 -2.83
CA PHE A 391 5.45 -5.74 -4.08
C PHE A 391 6.76 -5.26 -4.72
N GLU A 392 7.71 -4.75 -3.94
CA GLU A 392 9.00 -4.23 -4.39
C GLU A 392 9.82 -5.27 -5.18
N ASP A 393 9.69 -6.56 -4.82
CA ASP A 393 10.37 -7.68 -5.49
C ASP A 393 9.43 -8.59 -6.31
N SER A 394 8.15 -8.21 -6.46
CA SER A 394 7.13 -9.06 -7.07
C SER A 394 7.23 -9.17 -8.59
N ALA A 395 6.67 -10.26 -9.11
CA ALA A 395 6.41 -10.39 -10.55
C ALA A 395 5.41 -9.32 -11.04
N LEU A 396 4.54 -8.81 -10.17
CA LEU A 396 3.61 -7.72 -10.46
C LEU A 396 4.37 -6.43 -10.82
N LEU A 397 5.28 -5.96 -9.98
CA LEU A 397 6.05 -4.74 -10.27
C LEU A 397 6.87 -4.90 -11.55
N ARG A 398 7.42 -6.09 -11.80
CA ARG A 398 8.15 -6.36 -13.04
C ARG A 398 7.24 -6.34 -14.27
N ALA A 399 6.01 -6.86 -14.16
CA ALA A 399 5.02 -6.77 -15.23
C ALA A 399 4.58 -5.32 -15.51
N LEU A 400 4.41 -4.51 -14.45
CA LEU A 400 4.10 -3.08 -14.57
C LEU A 400 5.24 -2.32 -15.26
N LYS A 401 6.50 -2.55 -14.90
CA LYS A 401 7.68 -1.96 -15.58
C LYS A 401 7.75 -2.34 -17.06
N GLU A 402 7.39 -3.57 -17.39
CA GLU A 402 7.36 -4.02 -18.80
C GLU A 402 6.19 -3.36 -19.57
N ALA A 403 5.03 -3.16 -18.92
CA ALA A 403 3.90 -2.45 -19.50
C ALA A 403 4.24 -0.97 -19.76
N GLU A 404 4.88 -0.29 -18.80
CA GLU A 404 5.38 1.09 -18.98
C GLU A 404 6.34 1.17 -20.16
N ARG A 405 7.36 0.32 -20.20
CA ARG A 405 8.35 0.28 -21.29
C ARG A 405 7.70 0.11 -22.66
N ARG A 406 6.59 -0.62 -22.76
CA ARG A 406 5.84 -0.88 -23.99
C ARG A 406 4.68 0.08 -24.22
N ARG A 407 4.46 1.02 -23.31
CA ARG A 407 3.33 1.97 -23.35
C ARG A 407 1.99 1.24 -23.46
N VAL A 408 1.81 0.19 -22.66
CA VAL A 408 0.55 -0.54 -22.55
C VAL A 408 -0.23 0.07 -21.38
N PRO A 409 -1.48 0.52 -21.59
CA PRO A 409 -2.32 0.99 -20.49
C PRO A 409 -2.62 -0.15 -19.53
N VAL A 410 -2.75 0.20 -18.25
CA VAL A 410 -2.95 -0.76 -17.16
C VAL A 410 -4.24 -0.43 -16.44
N LEU A 411 -5.12 -1.42 -16.30
CA LEU A 411 -6.19 -1.42 -15.30
C LEU A 411 -5.75 -2.33 -14.15
N LEU A 412 -5.51 -1.78 -12.96
CA LEU A 412 -5.21 -2.54 -11.75
C LEU A 412 -6.39 -2.42 -10.79
N THR A 413 -6.88 -3.56 -10.31
CA THR A 413 -8.03 -3.63 -9.40
C THR A 413 -7.87 -4.75 -8.38
N THR A 414 -8.86 -4.90 -7.51
CA THR A 414 -9.02 -6.01 -6.57
C THR A 414 -10.46 -6.49 -6.60
N ASP A 415 -10.73 -7.73 -6.27
CA ASP A 415 -12.08 -8.29 -6.21
C ASP A 415 -12.79 -8.01 -4.87
N HIS A 416 -12.03 -8.03 -3.79
CA HIS A 416 -12.46 -7.68 -2.44
C HIS A 416 -11.28 -7.28 -1.56
N GLY A 417 -11.55 -6.88 -0.33
CA GLY A 417 -10.55 -6.67 0.71
C GLY A 417 -10.74 -7.61 1.88
N SER A 418 -10.10 -7.28 2.99
CA SER A 418 -10.24 -7.98 4.28
C SER A 418 -10.52 -7.00 5.41
N ILE A 419 -11.26 -7.43 6.41
CA ILE A 419 -11.58 -6.67 7.60
C ILE A 419 -11.25 -7.46 8.86
N HIS A 420 -10.71 -6.78 9.87
CA HIS A 420 -10.47 -7.38 11.18
C HIS A 420 -11.75 -7.31 12.01
N CYS A 421 -12.41 -8.45 12.20
CA CYS A 421 -13.65 -8.56 12.97
C CYS A 421 -13.36 -8.77 14.45
N HIS A 422 -14.05 -8.03 15.32
CA HIS A 422 -13.89 -8.11 16.78
C HIS A 422 -15.07 -8.80 17.48
N THR A 423 -16.24 -8.84 16.84
CA THR A 423 -17.47 -9.39 17.44
C THR A 423 -17.84 -10.69 16.75
N PRO A 424 -17.67 -11.84 17.40
CA PRO A 424 -18.06 -13.12 16.83
C PRO A 424 -19.58 -13.27 16.76
N ALA A 425 -20.06 -13.90 15.69
CA ALA A 425 -21.45 -14.32 15.55
C ALA A 425 -21.53 -15.85 15.42
N THR A 426 -22.52 -16.47 16.06
CA THR A 426 -22.75 -17.91 15.96
C THR A 426 -23.96 -18.17 15.06
N VAL A 427 -23.74 -18.98 14.03
CA VAL A 427 -24.81 -19.46 13.13
C VAL A 427 -24.94 -20.98 13.30
N TYR A 428 -26.14 -21.42 13.68
CA TYR A 428 -26.50 -22.84 13.70
C TYR A 428 -26.84 -23.27 12.28
N ALA A 429 -26.30 -24.40 11.85
CA ALA A 429 -26.44 -24.91 10.50
C ALA A 429 -26.41 -26.44 10.49
N LYS A 430 -26.93 -27.06 9.44
CA LYS A 430 -26.73 -28.50 9.18
C LYS A 430 -25.29 -28.79 8.75
N ARG A 431 -24.86 -30.06 8.73
CA ARG A 431 -23.50 -30.51 8.43
C ARG A 431 -22.98 -30.10 7.05
N ASP A 432 -23.88 -29.92 6.09
CA ASP A 432 -23.54 -29.60 4.69
C ASP A 432 -23.48 -28.09 4.40
N THR A 433 -23.25 -27.28 5.43
CA THR A 433 -23.14 -25.82 5.30
C THR A 433 -21.71 -25.41 4.99
N THR A 434 -21.53 -24.38 4.16
CA THR A 434 -20.21 -23.83 3.83
C THR A 434 -19.38 -23.50 5.08
N ALA A 435 -18.09 -23.80 5.04
CA ALA A 435 -17.14 -23.50 6.11
C ALA A 435 -16.76 -22.00 6.18
N ASN A 436 -17.08 -21.20 5.15
CA ASN A 436 -16.71 -19.79 5.08
C ASN A 436 -17.15 -19.01 6.33
N LEU A 437 -16.27 -18.15 6.84
CA LEU A 437 -16.55 -17.35 8.05
C LEU A 437 -17.34 -16.08 7.79
N ARG A 438 -17.36 -15.58 6.55
CA ARG A 438 -18.00 -14.33 6.16
C ARG A 438 -19.48 -14.52 5.83
N TYR A 439 -19.81 -15.63 5.21
CA TYR A 439 -21.18 -15.99 4.81
C TYR A 439 -21.44 -17.48 5.05
N LYS A 440 -22.71 -17.84 5.14
CA LYS A 440 -23.18 -19.21 5.21
C LYS A 440 -24.34 -19.39 4.25
N PHE A 441 -24.34 -20.46 3.48
CA PHE A 441 -25.51 -20.88 2.69
C PHE A 441 -25.84 -22.33 3.00
N GLY A 442 -27.12 -22.67 2.93
CA GLY A 442 -27.65 -23.99 3.24
C GLY A 442 -29.06 -23.92 3.78
N GLU A 443 -29.62 -25.07 4.12
CA GLU A 443 -30.95 -25.17 4.73
C GLU A 443 -30.90 -24.95 6.23
N ASP A 444 -31.99 -24.39 6.78
CA ASP A 444 -32.21 -24.20 8.22
C ASP A 444 -31.14 -23.38 8.95
N LEU A 445 -30.56 -22.38 8.29
CA LEU A 445 -29.61 -21.45 8.90
C LEU A 445 -30.29 -20.58 9.97
N ARG A 446 -29.68 -20.50 11.15
CA ARG A 446 -30.20 -19.69 12.25
C ARG A 446 -29.10 -18.97 13.00
N ALA A 447 -29.08 -17.66 12.94
CA ALA A 447 -28.20 -16.85 13.78
C ALA A 447 -28.65 -16.95 15.26
N GLN A 448 -27.70 -17.09 16.18
CA GLN A 448 -27.96 -17.08 17.61
C GLN A 448 -28.62 -15.77 18.06
N LYS A 449 -28.12 -14.65 17.50
CA LYS A 449 -28.71 -13.33 17.66
C LYS A 449 -29.06 -12.79 16.28
N PRO A 450 -30.33 -12.56 15.94
CA PRO A 450 -30.75 -12.08 14.62
C PRO A 450 -30.06 -10.77 14.18
N SER A 451 -29.72 -9.89 15.12
CA SER A 451 -29.04 -8.60 14.85
C SER A 451 -27.57 -8.73 14.44
N THR A 452 -26.98 -9.95 14.49
CA THR A 452 -25.57 -10.16 14.13
C THR A 452 -25.38 -10.75 12.74
N ALA A 453 -26.45 -10.97 11.99
CA ALA A 453 -26.40 -11.52 10.65
C ALA A 453 -27.55 -10.97 9.80
N VAL A 454 -27.28 -10.74 8.53
CA VAL A 454 -28.32 -10.45 7.54
C VAL A 454 -28.77 -11.76 6.93
N ARG A 455 -30.08 -12.04 6.99
CA ARG A 455 -30.66 -13.24 6.38
C ARG A 455 -31.26 -12.89 5.03
N VAL A 456 -30.77 -13.57 4.01
CA VAL A 456 -31.26 -13.43 2.64
C VAL A 456 -32.05 -14.68 2.29
N GLU A 457 -33.32 -14.54 1.96
CA GLU A 457 -34.20 -15.64 1.54
C GLU A 457 -34.37 -15.66 0.02
N ASP A 458 -34.37 -14.52 -0.61
CA ASP A 458 -34.40 -14.37 -2.09
C ASP A 458 -33.05 -13.88 -2.60
N LEU A 459 -32.29 -14.80 -3.17
CA LEU A 459 -30.98 -14.50 -3.73
C LEU A 459 -31.01 -13.56 -4.97
N ARG A 460 -32.20 -13.28 -5.51
CA ARG A 460 -32.36 -12.29 -6.59
C ARG A 460 -32.45 -10.87 -6.06
N ALA A 461 -32.73 -10.72 -4.77
CA ALA A 461 -32.83 -9.43 -4.10
C ALA A 461 -31.49 -9.01 -3.44
N TRP A 462 -30.50 -9.92 -3.46
CA TRP A 462 -29.18 -9.70 -2.83
C TRP A 462 -28.05 -10.26 -3.67
#